data_5ff35ff617f9d0897549fdf1d1cbca6e
#
_entry.id   5ff35ff617f9d0897549fdf1d1cbca6e
#
_cell.length_a   1.000
_cell.length_b   1.000
_cell.length_c   1.000
_cell.angle_alpha   90.00
_cell.angle_beta   90.00
_cell.angle_gamma   90.00
#
_symmetry.space_group_name_H-M   'P 1'
#
loop_
_entity.id
_entity.type
_entity.pdbx_description
1 polymer ?
#
loop_
_entity_poly.entity_id
_entity_poly.type
_entity_poly.pdbx_seq_one_letter_code
_entity_poly.pdbx_strand_id
1 'polypeptide(L)'
;MLRTIGLMSGTSLDGVDAAYLETDGETIGRIGPRLTLPYDPALRRALRGLLDRAESLTGEEPDLLDAIRRLTARHAEAVEALGLEADLIGFHGQTLLHRPPVPGRNFEPFTWQVGDAVSLARRTGMTVAYDFRSADVAAGGQGAPLVPVFHRALAAPLPKPLAILNLGGVGNVTWLGPEGEMMAFDTGPANGPLDDWARQHTGKDYDAAGKLALAGQADGAVLGRLMAHPYLTAPPPKSLDRLDFDRALKEAGAAELSAADGAATLCAFCAVCVAAAARLFPEPPLQWLVAGGGRRNPAIMKALAGALEEPVRPVEVAGWDGDALEAQAFGLLAARVARKLPITFPGTTGAPRPLTGGAIVGSLL
;
A
#
# COMPACT_ATOMS: atom_id res chain seq x y z
N MET A 1 0.56 -11.95 24.05
CA MET A 1 1.03 -11.02 23.01
C MET A 1 2.34 -11.54 22.45
N LEU A 2 2.55 -11.46 21.14
CA LEU A 2 3.83 -11.68 20.47
C LEU A 2 4.51 -10.33 20.25
N ARG A 3 5.80 -10.25 20.47
CA ARG A 3 6.65 -9.14 20.07
C ARG A 3 6.98 -9.34 18.59
N THR A 4 6.58 -8.44 17.73
CA THR A 4 6.77 -8.58 16.29
C THR A 4 7.54 -7.40 15.71
N ILE A 5 8.32 -7.64 14.66
CA ILE A 5 8.89 -6.60 13.80
C ILE A 5 8.32 -6.82 12.40
N GLY A 6 7.52 -5.88 11.94
CA GLY A 6 7.06 -5.88 10.56
C GLY A 6 8.05 -5.16 9.65
N LEU A 7 8.29 -5.73 8.48
CA LEU A 7 9.20 -5.22 7.46
C LEU A 7 8.45 -5.00 6.15
N MET A 8 8.52 -3.81 5.62
CA MET A 8 7.91 -3.43 4.34
C MET A 8 8.95 -2.82 3.40
N SER A 9 8.85 -3.17 2.14
CA SER A 9 9.59 -2.56 1.05
C SER A 9 8.63 -2.36 -0.12
N GLY A 10 8.35 -1.10 -0.43
CA GLY A 10 7.38 -0.70 -1.44
C GLY A 10 7.97 -0.56 -2.85
N THR A 11 7.11 -0.38 -3.84
CA THR A 11 7.51 -0.17 -5.25
C THR A 11 8.15 1.20 -5.50
N SER A 12 8.10 2.13 -4.55
CA SER A 12 8.85 3.39 -4.56
C SER A 12 10.37 3.17 -4.52
N LEU A 13 10.79 2.01 -3.97
CA LEU A 13 12.20 1.64 -3.81
C LEU A 13 13.01 2.65 -3.00
N ASP A 14 12.40 3.22 -1.96
CA ASP A 14 13.07 4.20 -1.10
C ASP A 14 13.93 3.53 -0.03
N GLY A 15 13.50 2.39 0.46
CA GLY A 15 14.19 1.65 1.51
C GLY A 15 13.35 0.54 2.13
N VAL A 16 13.76 0.13 3.31
CA VAL A 16 13.05 -0.82 4.15
C VAL A 16 12.45 -0.06 5.32
N ASP A 17 11.13 -0.15 5.46
CA ASP A 17 10.43 0.28 6.67
C ASP A 17 10.36 -0.88 7.66
N ALA A 18 10.78 -0.63 8.89
CA ALA A 18 10.74 -1.58 9.98
C ALA A 18 9.98 -0.97 11.16
N ALA A 19 9.04 -1.71 11.74
CA ALA A 19 8.25 -1.25 12.87
C ALA A 19 8.02 -2.37 13.89
N TYR A 20 8.16 -2.03 15.17
CA TYR A 20 7.89 -2.93 16.28
C TYR A 20 6.42 -2.85 16.71
N LEU A 21 5.82 -4.01 16.99
CA LEU A 21 4.44 -4.15 17.45
C LEU A 21 4.30 -5.32 18.42
N GLU A 22 3.59 -5.10 19.53
CA GLU A 22 3.12 -6.19 20.37
C GLU A 22 1.65 -6.50 20.07
N THR A 23 1.37 -7.73 19.67
CA THR A 23 0.03 -8.14 19.23
C THR A 23 -0.23 -9.62 19.47
N ASP A 24 -1.49 -9.99 19.60
CA ASP A 24 -1.94 -11.37 19.53
C ASP A 24 -2.49 -11.75 18.14
N GLY A 25 -2.36 -10.83 17.15
CA GLY A 25 -2.91 -10.98 15.80
C GLY A 25 -4.34 -10.48 15.65
N GLU A 26 -5.03 -10.13 16.74
CA GLU A 26 -6.38 -9.57 16.72
C GLU A 26 -6.43 -8.20 17.40
N THR A 27 -5.67 -8.03 18.47
CA THR A 27 -5.56 -6.78 19.23
C THR A 27 -4.13 -6.25 19.21
N ILE A 28 -3.99 -4.95 19.40
CA ILE A 28 -2.71 -4.27 19.50
C ILE A 28 -2.46 -3.95 20.98
N GLY A 29 -1.39 -4.53 21.53
CA GLY A 29 -0.96 -4.27 22.89
C GLY A 29 -0.10 -3.03 23.00
N ARG A 30 0.97 -2.97 22.19
CA ARG A 30 1.91 -1.85 22.19
C ARG A 30 2.43 -1.57 20.80
N ILE A 31 2.44 -0.30 20.42
CA ILE A 31 3.16 0.22 19.27
C ILE A 31 4.53 0.70 19.75
N GLY A 32 5.59 0.19 19.15
CA GLY A 32 6.97 0.53 19.49
C GLY A 32 7.65 1.41 18.44
N PRO A 33 8.98 1.52 18.49
CA PRO A 33 9.75 2.30 17.54
C PRO A 33 9.61 1.81 16.10
N ARG A 34 9.88 2.72 15.19
CA ARG A 34 10.00 2.43 13.77
C ARG A 34 11.24 3.11 13.19
N LEU A 35 11.70 2.63 12.05
CA LEU A 35 12.71 3.30 11.24
C LEU A 35 12.48 3.01 9.76
N THR A 36 13.02 3.87 8.92
CA THR A 36 13.20 3.62 7.47
C THR A 36 14.69 3.56 7.20
N LEU A 37 15.15 2.46 6.62
CA LEU A 37 16.55 2.27 6.23
C LEU A 37 16.65 2.40 4.69
N PRO A 38 17.15 3.54 4.17
CA PRO A 38 17.18 3.80 2.73
C PRO A 38 18.02 2.78 1.97
N TYR A 39 17.64 2.46 0.74
CA TYR A 39 18.50 1.69 -0.15
C TYR A 39 19.69 2.54 -0.63
N ASP A 40 20.84 1.90 -0.78
CA ASP A 40 21.92 2.53 -1.53
C ASP A 40 21.53 2.69 -3.02
N PRO A 41 22.13 3.67 -3.73
CA PRO A 41 21.76 3.95 -5.12
C PRO A 41 21.99 2.77 -6.06
N ALA A 42 22.93 1.87 -5.77
CA ALA A 42 23.21 0.72 -6.63
C ALA A 42 22.16 -0.38 -6.46
N LEU A 43 21.73 -0.66 -5.22
CA LEU A 43 20.61 -1.59 -4.96
C LEU A 43 19.31 -1.05 -5.53
N ARG A 44 19.01 0.25 -5.34
CA ARG A 44 17.82 0.89 -5.91
C ARG A 44 17.75 0.76 -7.42
N ARG A 45 18.87 0.98 -8.14
CA ARG A 45 18.94 0.78 -9.60
C ARG A 45 18.77 -0.68 -10.01
N ALA A 46 19.38 -1.61 -9.29
CA ALA A 46 19.24 -3.04 -9.55
C ALA A 46 17.76 -3.48 -9.42
N LEU A 47 17.10 -3.11 -8.32
CA LEU A 47 15.67 -3.42 -8.11
C LEU A 47 14.78 -2.77 -9.18
N ARG A 48 15.06 -1.52 -9.60
CA ARG A 48 14.32 -0.85 -10.68
C ARG A 48 14.46 -1.62 -11.99
N GLY A 49 15.67 -2.01 -12.38
CA GLY A 49 15.89 -2.79 -13.60
C GLY A 49 15.26 -4.18 -13.56
N LEU A 50 15.09 -4.78 -12.37
CA LEU A 50 14.34 -6.03 -12.23
C LEU A 50 12.83 -5.83 -12.37
N LEU A 51 12.28 -4.76 -11.79
CA LEU A 51 10.86 -4.38 -11.96
C LEU A 51 10.51 -4.15 -13.44
N ASP A 52 11.37 -3.42 -14.18
CA ASP A 52 11.13 -3.07 -15.58
C ASP A 52 11.07 -4.31 -16.51
N ARG A 53 11.62 -5.45 -16.08
CA ARG A 53 11.66 -6.71 -16.84
C ARG A 53 11.10 -7.93 -16.07
N ALA A 54 10.32 -7.69 -15.03
CA ALA A 54 9.84 -8.73 -14.12
C ALA A 54 9.13 -9.89 -14.81
N GLU A 55 8.39 -9.62 -15.91
CA GLU A 55 7.68 -10.64 -16.69
C GLU A 55 8.61 -11.61 -17.43
N SER A 56 9.85 -11.22 -17.69
CA SER A 56 10.84 -12.04 -18.40
C SER A 56 11.77 -12.82 -17.48
N LEU A 57 11.67 -12.61 -16.17
CA LEU A 57 12.53 -13.28 -15.20
C LEU A 57 12.09 -14.73 -14.96
N THR A 58 13.06 -15.63 -14.86
CA THR A 58 12.86 -17.06 -14.58
C THR A 58 13.09 -17.42 -13.10
N GLY A 59 13.76 -16.53 -12.36
CA GLY A 59 14.13 -16.74 -10.96
C GLY A 59 15.59 -17.18 -10.76
N GLU A 60 16.33 -17.45 -11.83
CA GLU A 60 17.71 -17.98 -11.78
C GLU A 60 18.77 -16.96 -12.24
N GLU A 61 18.38 -15.77 -12.65
CA GLU A 61 19.27 -14.74 -13.14
C GLU A 61 20.28 -14.32 -12.06
N PRO A 62 21.59 -14.26 -12.38
CA PRO A 62 22.62 -13.93 -11.41
C PRO A 62 22.43 -12.55 -10.75
N ASP A 63 21.96 -11.56 -11.49
CA ASP A 63 21.69 -10.22 -10.98
C ASP A 63 20.42 -10.16 -10.13
N LEU A 64 19.40 -10.98 -10.40
CA LEU A 64 18.25 -11.17 -9.52
C LEU A 64 18.68 -11.78 -8.19
N LEU A 65 19.46 -12.86 -8.23
CA LEU A 65 19.95 -13.53 -7.01
C LEU A 65 20.86 -12.61 -6.19
N ASP A 66 21.72 -11.79 -6.83
CA ASP A 66 22.50 -10.76 -6.15
C ASP A 66 21.62 -9.70 -5.50
N ALA A 67 20.63 -9.20 -6.21
CA ALA A 67 19.69 -8.21 -5.68
C ALA A 67 18.88 -8.77 -4.50
N ILE A 68 18.41 -10.02 -4.55
CA ILE A 68 17.72 -10.69 -3.43
C ILE A 68 18.63 -10.78 -2.20
N ARG A 69 19.91 -11.18 -2.38
CA ARG A 69 20.87 -11.25 -1.28
C ARG A 69 21.08 -9.88 -0.61
N ARG A 70 21.30 -8.82 -1.40
CA ARG A 70 21.50 -7.46 -0.91
C ARG A 70 20.25 -6.88 -0.26
N LEU A 71 19.09 -7.11 -0.88
CA LEU A 71 17.79 -6.74 -0.34
C LEU A 71 17.56 -7.37 1.03
N THR A 72 17.78 -8.69 1.14
CA THR A 72 17.64 -9.43 2.39
C THR A 72 18.60 -8.94 3.47
N ALA A 73 19.86 -8.66 3.09
CA ALA A 73 20.82 -8.06 4.00
C ALA A 73 20.35 -6.71 4.54
N ARG A 74 19.74 -5.88 3.68
CA ARG A 74 19.20 -4.57 4.07
C ARG A 74 18.03 -4.69 5.03
N HIS A 75 17.16 -5.68 4.86
CA HIS A 75 16.09 -5.98 5.82
C HIS A 75 16.64 -6.44 7.17
N ALA A 76 17.66 -7.29 7.18
CA ALA A 76 18.32 -7.69 8.42
C ALA A 76 18.97 -6.50 9.16
N GLU A 77 19.64 -5.61 8.41
CA GLU A 77 20.19 -4.36 8.96
C GLU A 77 19.11 -3.46 9.58
N ALA A 78 17.91 -3.40 8.98
CA ALA A 78 16.81 -2.65 9.55
C ALA A 78 16.32 -3.26 10.89
N VAL A 79 16.25 -4.59 11.00
CA VAL A 79 15.96 -5.28 12.26
C VAL A 79 17.03 -4.98 13.31
N GLU A 80 18.30 -5.13 12.94
CA GLU A 80 19.45 -4.85 13.83
C GLU A 80 19.44 -3.39 14.30
N ALA A 81 19.12 -2.43 13.41
CA ALA A 81 19.08 -1.00 13.73
C ALA A 81 17.93 -0.62 14.67
N LEU A 82 16.81 -1.37 14.67
CA LEU A 82 15.76 -1.18 15.68
C LEU A 82 16.26 -1.51 17.11
N GLY A 83 17.25 -2.40 17.23
CA GLY A 83 17.86 -2.76 18.51
C GLY A 83 16.92 -3.43 19.50
N LEU A 84 15.87 -4.11 19.03
CA LEU A 84 14.86 -4.75 19.84
C LEU A 84 14.78 -6.25 19.57
N GLU A 85 14.60 -7.00 20.62
CA GLU A 85 14.26 -8.42 20.51
C GLU A 85 12.78 -8.58 20.12
N ALA A 86 12.51 -9.51 19.19
CA ALA A 86 11.17 -9.89 18.82
C ALA A 86 11.06 -11.42 18.71
N ASP A 87 9.85 -11.91 18.88
CA ASP A 87 9.54 -13.34 18.77
C ASP A 87 9.35 -13.74 17.30
N LEU A 88 8.99 -12.73 16.45
CA LEU A 88 8.56 -12.99 15.09
C LEU A 88 8.80 -11.75 14.18
N ILE A 89 9.31 -11.99 12.98
CA ILE A 89 9.42 -11.00 11.92
C ILE A 89 8.32 -11.23 10.90
N GLY A 90 7.62 -10.17 10.48
CA GLY A 90 6.73 -10.16 9.33
C GLY A 90 7.47 -9.60 8.11
N PHE A 91 7.89 -10.46 7.20
CA PHE A 91 8.73 -10.12 6.07
C PHE A 91 7.91 -10.08 4.77
N HIS A 92 7.54 -8.88 4.32
CA HIS A 92 6.85 -8.70 3.04
C HIS A 92 7.77 -9.03 1.85
N GLY A 93 9.04 -8.66 1.93
CA GLY A 93 9.94 -8.66 0.78
C GLY A 93 9.63 -7.52 -0.21
N GLN A 94 10.15 -7.60 -1.43
CA GLN A 94 9.92 -6.65 -2.50
C GLN A 94 9.05 -7.27 -3.58
N THR A 95 7.90 -6.69 -3.87
CA THR A 95 7.07 -7.14 -5.01
C THR A 95 7.77 -6.82 -6.32
N LEU A 96 8.04 -7.83 -7.13
CA LEU A 96 8.50 -7.70 -8.51
C LEU A 96 7.35 -7.81 -9.50
N LEU A 97 6.42 -8.75 -9.26
CA LEU A 97 5.29 -8.99 -10.15
C LEU A 97 4.03 -9.27 -9.33
N HIS A 98 2.92 -8.69 -9.76
CA HIS A 98 1.63 -8.95 -9.17
C HIS A 98 0.57 -8.97 -10.28
N ARG A 99 0.08 -10.17 -10.59
CA ARG A 99 -0.94 -10.43 -11.60
C ARG A 99 -2.08 -11.23 -10.97
N PRO A 100 -2.98 -10.58 -10.23
CA PRO A 100 -4.15 -11.23 -9.67
C PRO A 100 -5.12 -11.68 -10.77
N PRO A 101 -6.09 -12.56 -10.46
CA PRO A 101 -7.10 -12.97 -11.42
C PRO A 101 -7.90 -11.76 -11.91
N VAL A 102 -8.09 -11.69 -13.24
CA VAL A 102 -8.89 -10.65 -13.89
C VAL A 102 -10.02 -11.33 -14.67
N PRO A 103 -11.29 -11.01 -14.42
CA PRO A 103 -12.41 -11.59 -15.15
C PRO A 103 -12.25 -11.43 -16.67
N GLY A 104 -12.42 -12.54 -17.42
CA GLY A 104 -12.31 -12.53 -18.88
C GLY A 104 -10.89 -12.56 -19.44
N ARG A 105 -9.85 -12.53 -18.62
CA ARG A 105 -8.46 -12.77 -19.05
C ARG A 105 -8.04 -14.20 -18.74
N ASN A 106 -7.44 -14.87 -19.72
CA ASN A 106 -6.98 -16.24 -19.57
C ASN A 106 -5.45 -16.26 -19.40
N PHE A 107 -5.00 -15.99 -18.17
CA PHE A 107 -3.62 -16.19 -17.75
C PHE A 107 -3.62 -16.83 -16.36
N GLU A 108 -2.53 -17.50 -15.98
CA GLU A 108 -2.38 -18.04 -14.63
C GLU A 108 -2.10 -16.89 -13.63
N PRO A 109 -2.97 -16.70 -12.62
CA PRO A 109 -2.74 -15.68 -11.61
C PRO A 109 -1.45 -15.94 -10.83
N PHE A 110 -0.67 -14.89 -10.62
CA PHE A 110 0.65 -15.01 -10.01
C PHE A 110 1.02 -13.75 -9.23
N THR A 111 1.70 -13.94 -8.11
CA THR A 111 2.32 -12.84 -7.36
C THR A 111 3.72 -13.23 -6.92
N TRP A 112 4.65 -12.30 -6.97
CA TRP A 112 6.05 -12.57 -6.69
C TRP A 112 6.67 -11.47 -5.84
N GLN A 113 6.86 -11.79 -4.57
CA GLN A 113 7.61 -10.99 -3.63
C GLN A 113 8.98 -11.66 -3.43
N VAL A 114 10.05 -10.95 -3.75
CA VAL A 114 11.42 -11.46 -3.59
C VAL A 114 12.02 -11.07 -2.26
N GLY A 115 12.90 -11.94 -1.79
CA GLY A 115 13.62 -11.88 -0.53
C GLY A 115 13.85 -13.30 -0.01
N ASP A 116 14.88 -13.49 0.80
CA ASP A 116 15.25 -14.79 1.37
C ASP A 116 14.94 -14.82 2.87
N ALA A 117 13.73 -15.33 3.20
CA ALA A 117 13.27 -15.46 4.57
C ALA A 117 14.16 -16.38 5.41
N VAL A 118 14.76 -17.42 4.79
CA VAL A 118 15.66 -18.36 5.48
C VAL A 118 16.95 -17.66 5.91
N SER A 119 17.55 -16.90 4.99
CA SER A 119 18.75 -16.11 5.29
C SER A 119 18.45 -15.01 6.30
N LEU A 120 17.28 -14.36 6.22
CA LEU A 120 16.85 -13.37 7.21
C LEU A 120 16.74 -14.00 8.62
N ALA A 121 16.05 -15.15 8.73
CA ALA A 121 15.90 -15.86 10.00
C ALA A 121 17.25 -16.29 10.60
N ARG A 122 18.17 -16.80 9.75
CA ARG A 122 19.50 -17.20 10.19
C ARG A 122 20.32 -16.01 10.70
N ARG A 123 20.26 -14.86 10.00
CA ARG A 123 21.05 -13.67 10.38
C ARG A 123 20.54 -12.99 11.63
N THR A 124 19.21 -12.92 11.79
CA THR A 124 18.59 -12.25 12.94
C THR A 124 18.39 -13.16 14.14
N GLY A 125 18.44 -14.49 13.96
CA GLY A 125 18.10 -15.47 15.00
C GLY A 125 16.60 -15.52 15.34
N MET A 126 15.75 -14.83 14.58
CA MET A 126 14.33 -14.71 14.83
C MET A 126 13.51 -15.58 13.84
N THR A 127 12.33 -15.99 14.26
CA THR A 127 11.35 -16.63 13.37
C THR A 127 10.83 -15.60 12.37
N VAL A 128 10.62 -16.02 11.10
CA VAL A 128 10.14 -15.13 10.02
C VAL A 128 8.87 -15.68 9.40
N ALA A 129 7.81 -14.88 9.40
CA ALA A 129 6.61 -15.11 8.60
C ALA A 129 6.74 -14.33 7.28
N TYR A 130 6.40 -14.95 6.16
CA TYR A 130 6.57 -14.40 4.82
C TYR A 130 5.52 -14.97 3.86
N ASP A 131 5.55 -14.57 2.58
CA ASP A 131 4.63 -15.04 1.53
C ASP A 131 3.14 -14.83 1.84
N PHE A 132 2.78 -13.63 2.20
CA PHE A 132 1.42 -13.29 2.65
C PHE A 132 0.36 -13.28 1.53
N ARG A 133 0.77 -13.26 0.24
CA ARG A 133 -0.14 -13.00 -0.89
C ARG A 133 -0.49 -14.24 -1.70
N SER A 134 0.43 -15.20 -1.83
CA SER A 134 0.31 -16.32 -2.78
C SER A 134 -0.92 -17.19 -2.53
N ALA A 135 -1.24 -17.47 -1.28
CA ALA A 135 -2.41 -18.29 -0.93
C ALA A 135 -3.74 -17.63 -1.35
N ASP A 136 -3.85 -16.31 -1.21
CA ASP A 136 -5.03 -15.55 -1.61
C ASP A 136 -5.19 -15.52 -3.14
N VAL A 137 -4.12 -15.22 -3.86
CA VAL A 137 -4.11 -15.20 -5.33
C VAL A 137 -4.43 -16.58 -5.90
N ALA A 138 -3.86 -17.65 -5.34
CA ALA A 138 -4.15 -19.02 -5.73
C ALA A 138 -5.60 -19.43 -5.48
N ALA A 139 -6.25 -18.84 -4.47
CA ALA A 139 -7.66 -19.06 -4.17
C ALA A 139 -8.62 -18.19 -5.00
N GLY A 140 -8.11 -17.35 -5.88
CA GLY A 140 -8.91 -16.46 -6.73
C GLY A 140 -9.09 -15.05 -6.17
N GLY A 141 -8.44 -14.70 -5.06
CA GLY A 141 -8.43 -13.34 -4.52
C GLY A 141 -7.42 -12.43 -5.23
N GLN A 142 -7.53 -11.14 -4.96
CA GLN A 142 -6.65 -10.12 -5.54
C GLN A 142 -5.25 -10.07 -4.89
N GLY A 143 -5.01 -10.77 -3.75
CA GLY A 143 -3.72 -10.73 -3.04
C GLY A 143 -3.37 -9.39 -2.38
N ALA A 144 -4.21 -8.39 -2.56
CA ALA A 144 -4.11 -7.03 -2.04
C ALA A 144 -5.50 -6.40 -1.92
N PRO A 145 -5.70 -5.42 -1.01
CA PRO A 145 -4.80 -4.99 0.06
C PRO A 145 -4.78 -5.96 1.26
N LEU A 146 -3.65 -6.08 1.97
CA LEU A 146 -3.51 -6.91 3.17
C LEU A 146 -3.65 -6.11 4.48
N VAL A 147 -3.45 -4.80 4.42
CA VAL A 147 -3.48 -3.90 5.60
C VAL A 147 -4.85 -3.77 6.27
N PRO A 148 -6.00 -4.03 5.63
CA PRO A 148 -7.31 -3.83 6.24
C PRO A 148 -7.53 -4.53 7.58
N VAL A 149 -7.00 -5.73 7.77
CA VAL A 149 -7.14 -6.44 9.05
C VAL A 149 -6.35 -5.74 10.18
N PHE A 150 -5.24 -5.09 9.86
CA PHE A 150 -4.51 -4.25 10.80
C PHE A 150 -5.28 -2.95 11.08
N HIS A 151 -5.83 -2.31 10.04
CA HIS A 151 -6.68 -1.14 10.22
C HIS A 151 -7.84 -1.42 11.18
N ARG A 152 -8.49 -2.59 11.05
CA ARG A 152 -9.57 -3.01 11.95
C ARG A 152 -9.08 -3.11 13.40
N ALA A 153 -7.93 -3.73 13.63
CA ALA A 153 -7.35 -3.85 14.98
C ALA A 153 -6.95 -2.48 15.54
N LEU A 154 -6.30 -1.65 14.73
CA LEU A 154 -5.84 -0.32 15.14
C LEU A 154 -6.99 0.64 15.43
N ALA A 155 -8.05 0.58 14.62
CA ALA A 155 -9.24 1.41 14.75
C ALA A 155 -10.27 0.87 15.76
N ALA A 156 -9.98 -0.21 16.50
CA ALA A 156 -10.93 -0.80 17.44
C ALA A 156 -11.57 0.23 18.40
N PRO A 157 -10.82 1.20 18.99
CA PRO A 157 -11.40 2.18 19.91
C PRO A 157 -12.13 3.35 19.23
N LEU A 158 -12.06 3.49 17.91
CA LEU A 158 -12.63 4.62 17.18
C LEU A 158 -14.10 4.38 16.81
N PRO A 159 -14.92 5.46 16.75
CA PRO A 159 -16.28 5.37 16.22
C PRO A 159 -16.31 4.87 14.77
N LYS A 160 -17.36 4.13 14.41
CA LYS A 160 -17.61 3.56 13.10
C LYS A 160 -19.01 3.95 12.62
N PRO A 161 -19.24 3.99 11.29
CA PRO A 161 -18.35 3.60 10.20
C PRO A 161 -17.13 4.51 10.05
N LEU A 162 -15.98 3.97 9.61
CA LEU A 162 -14.73 4.70 9.47
C LEU A 162 -14.07 4.36 8.15
N ALA A 163 -13.57 5.36 7.42
CA ALA A 163 -12.75 5.17 6.25
C ALA A 163 -11.27 5.51 6.54
N ILE A 164 -10.37 4.62 6.16
CA ILE A 164 -8.93 4.83 6.22
C ILE A 164 -8.42 4.81 4.78
N LEU A 165 -7.94 5.95 4.32
CA LEU A 165 -7.48 6.18 2.95
C LEU A 165 -5.96 6.23 2.93
N ASN A 166 -5.32 5.31 2.23
CA ASN A 166 -3.89 5.35 1.98
C ASN A 166 -3.60 5.99 0.61
N LEU A 167 -2.86 7.09 0.59
CA LEU A 167 -2.45 7.81 -0.61
C LEU A 167 -0.97 7.55 -0.90
N GLY A 168 -0.69 6.43 -1.55
CA GLY A 168 0.58 6.10 -2.19
C GLY A 168 0.63 6.58 -3.64
N GLY A 169 1.29 5.85 -4.54
CA GLY A 169 1.21 6.08 -5.98
C GLY A 169 -0.22 5.86 -6.50
N VAL A 170 -0.86 4.80 -6.04
CA VAL A 170 -2.29 4.50 -6.15
C VAL A 170 -2.93 4.75 -4.79
N GLY A 171 -4.16 5.26 -4.78
CA GLY A 171 -4.98 5.40 -3.58
C GLY A 171 -5.75 4.12 -3.28
N ASN A 172 -5.77 3.69 -2.04
CA ASN A 172 -6.62 2.59 -1.60
C ASN A 172 -7.35 2.95 -0.30
N VAL A 173 -8.52 2.37 -0.13
CA VAL A 173 -9.37 2.65 1.04
C VAL A 173 -9.71 1.37 1.78
N THR A 174 -9.74 1.46 3.10
CA THR A 174 -10.39 0.50 4.00
C THR A 174 -11.59 1.17 4.64
N TRP A 175 -12.77 0.67 4.38
CA TRP A 175 -13.99 1.02 5.09
C TRP A 175 -14.26 -0.03 6.18
N LEU A 176 -14.55 0.44 7.38
CA LEU A 176 -14.85 -0.38 8.55
C LEU A 176 -16.27 -0.06 9.02
N GLY A 177 -17.14 -1.04 8.95
CA GLY A 177 -18.52 -0.94 9.42
C GLY A 177 -18.69 -1.07 10.93
N PRO A 178 -19.89 -0.73 11.46
CA PRO A 178 -20.15 -0.71 12.90
C PRO A 178 -20.15 -2.10 13.54
N GLU A 179 -20.49 -3.15 12.80
CA GLU A 179 -20.57 -4.54 13.30
C GLU A 179 -19.31 -5.37 12.96
N GLY A 180 -18.24 -4.69 12.50
CA GLY A 180 -16.96 -5.34 12.18
C GLY A 180 -16.81 -5.72 10.70
N GLU A 181 -17.70 -5.26 9.85
CA GLU A 181 -17.59 -5.39 8.40
C GLU A 181 -16.35 -4.66 7.91
N MET A 182 -15.77 -5.21 6.87
CA MET A 182 -14.54 -4.68 6.30
C MET A 182 -14.61 -4.76 4.78
N MET A 183 -14.47 -3.61 4.13
CA MET A 183 -14.36 -3.48 2.68
C MET A 183 -13.07 -2.74 2.34
N ALA A 184 -12.34 -3.19 1.31
CA ALA A 184 -11.14 -2.49 0.88
C ALA A 184 -10.91 -2.68 -0.62
N PHE A 185 -10.46 -1.61 -1.29
CA PHE A 185 -10.17 -1.61 -2.72
C PHE A 185 -9.41 -0.35 -3.13
N ASP A 186 -8.84 -0.35 -4.33
CA ASP A 186 -8.14 0.80 -4.86
C ASP A 186 -9.14 1.85 -5.36
N THR A 187 -8.95 3.10 -4.95
CA THR A 187 -9.84 4.22 -5.29
C THR A 187 -9.55 4.78 -6.67
N GLY A 188 -8.27 4.88 -7.03
CA GLY A 188 -7.79 5.49 -8.26
C GLY A 188 -6.35 5.97 -8.14
N PRO A 189 -5.85 6.74 -9.13
CA PRO A 189 -4.56 7.39 -9.04
C PRO A 189 -4.47 8.33 -7.83
N ALA A 190 -3.31 8.36 -7.17
CA ALA A 190 -3.03 9.28 -6.07
C ALA A 190 -1.77 10.10 -6.36
N ASN A 191 -0.66 9.89 -5.62
CA ASN A 191 0.56 10.66 -5.86
C ASN A 191 1.26 10.29 -7.18
N GLY A 192 1.12 9.07 -7.69
CA GLY A 192 1.89 8.59 -8.83
C GLY A 192 1.89 9.54 -10.02
N PRO A 193 0.73 9.86 -10.62
CA PRO A 193 0.67 10.81 -11.73
C PRO A 193 1.13 12.22 -11.36
N LEU A 194 0.89 12.68 -10.13
CA LEU A 194 1.34 14.00 -9.66
C LEU A 194 2.86 14.05 -9.52
N ASP A 195 3.50 13.00 -9.05
CA ASP A 195 4.95 12.91 -8.92
C ASP A 195 5.62 12.84 -10.30
N ASP A 196 5.05 12.07 -11.24
CA ASP A 196 5.54 12.05 -12.62
C ASP A 196 5.37 13.40 -13.31
N TRP A 197 4.25 14.09 -13.06
CA TRP A 197 4.00 15.47 -13.53
C TRP A 197 5.01 16.46 -12.96
N ALA A 198 5.24 16.43 -11.65
CA ALA A 198 6.21 17.29 -10.99
C ALA A 198 7.63 17.07 -11.54
N ARG A 199 8.01 15.82 -11.76
CA ARG A 199 9.31 15.44 -12.34
C ARG A 199 9.46 15.98 -13.76
N GLN A 200 8.44 15.82 -14.59
CA GLN A 200 8.44 16.29 -15.96
C GLN A 200 8.56 17.82 -16.07
N HIS A 201 7.83 18.56 -15.22
CA HIS A 201 7.73 20.03 -15.36
C HIS A 201 8.72 20.81 -14.49
N THR A 202 9.26 20.21 -13.43
CA THR A 202 10.13 20.90 -12.45
C THR A 202 11.47 20.23 -12.21
N GLY A 203 11.67 19.00 -12.70
CA GLY A 203 12.83 18.16 -12.40
C GLY A 203 12.89 17.63 -10.97
N LYS A 204 11.84 17.83 -10.15
CA LYS A 204 11.75 17.35 -8.77
C LYS A 204 10.96 16.06 -8.71
N ASP A 205 11.30 15.18 -7.79
CA ASP A 205 10.68 13.86 -7.66
C ASP A 205 9.18 13.92 -7.28
N TYR A 206 8.72 15.00 -6.64
CA TYR A 206 7.31 15.20 -6.23
C TYR A 206 7.00 16.68 -6.02
N ASP A 207 5.70 17.04 -5.95
CA ASP A 207 5.23 18.39 -5.64
C ASP A 207 5.31 18.69 -4.14
N ALA A 208 6.47 19.16 -3.69
CA ALA A 208 6.76 19.42 -2.29
C ALA A 208 5.79 20.44 -1.68
N ALA A 209 5.07 20.02 -0.64
CA ALA A 209 4.03 20.80 0.05
C ALA A 209 2.90 21.29 -0.88
N GLY A 210 2.66 20.62 -2.01
CA GLY A 210 1.60 20.95 -2.94
C GLY A 210 1.78 22.30 -3.62
N LYS A 211 3.01 22.85 -3.69
CA LYS A 211 3.27 24.22 -4.16
C LYS A 211 2.87 24.43 -5.61
N LEU A 212 3.13 23.42 -6.45
CA LEU A 212 2.79 23.49 -7.85
C LEU A 212 1.27 23.47 -8.03
N ALA A 213 0.58 22.52 -7.40
CA ALA A 213 -0.86 22.38 -7.47
C ALA A 213 -1.63 23.55 -6.83
N LEU A 214 -1.14 24.12 -5.72
CA LEU A 214 -1.76 25.27 -5.06
C LEU A 214 -1.64 26.57 -5.89
N ALA A 215 -0.71 26.64 -6.83
CA ALA A 215 -0.54 27.78 -7.73
C ALA A 215 -1.44 27.73 -8.97
N GLY A 216 -2.08 26.57 -9.25
CA GLY A 216 -2.94 26.36 -10.41
C GLY A 216 -4.43 26.24 -10.06
N GLN A 217 -5.22 26.06 -11.10
CA GLN A 217 -6.64 25.73 -11.03
C GLN A 217 -6.92 24.42 -11.76
N ALA A 218 -7.77 23.56 -11.15
CA ALA A 218 -8.19 22.33 -11.80
C ALA A 218 -9.01 22.62 -13.07
N ASP A 219 -8.65 21.97 -14.18
CA ASP A 219 -9.39 22.07 -15.43
C ASP A 219 -10.62 21.15 -15.39
N GLY A 220 -11.80 21.77 -15.40
CA GLY A 220 -13.08 21.03 -15.31
C GLY A 220 -13.37 20.15 -16.53
N ALA A 221 -12.86 20.50 -17.72
CA ALA A 221 -13.09 19.72 -18.93
C ALA A 221 -12.23 18.46 -18.95
N VAL A 222 -10.96 18.57 -18.58
CA VAL A 222 -10.05 17.43 -18.40
C VAL A 222 -10.57 16.52 -17.30
N LEU A 223 -10.95 17.09 -16.16
CA LEU A 223 -11.50 16.34 -15.03
C LEU A 223 -12.79 15.58 -15.42
N GLY A 224 -13.71 16.24 -16.15
CA GLY A 224 -14.94 15.61 -16.63
C GLY A 224 -14.69 14.40 -17.55
N ARG A 225 -13.67 14.47 -18.42
CA ARG A 225 -13.27 13.33 -19.27
C ARG A 225 -12.70 12.18 -18.45
N LEU A 226 -11.88 12.48 -17.45
CA LEU A 226 -11.29 11.48 -16.56
C LEU A 226 -12.36 10.80 -15.69
N MET A 227 -13.36 11.54 -15.24
CA MET A 227 -14.48 10.99 -14.44
C MET A 227 -15.35 9.99 -15.21
N ALA A 228 -15.31 9.98 -16.54
CA ALA A 228 -16.02 9.00 -17.36
C ALA A 228 -15.33 7.63 -17.40
N HIS A 229 -14.15 7.48 -16.77
CA HIS A 229 -13.42 6.22 -16.79
C HIS A 229 -14.20 5.10 -16.06
N PRO A 230 -14.42 3.93 -16.71
CA PRO A 230 -15.28 2.87 -16.18
C PRO A 230 -14.81 2.27 -14.84
N TYR A 231 -13.52 2.36 -14.55
CA TYR A 231 -12.96 1.91 -13.28
C TYR A 231 -13.65 2.58 -12.07
N LEU A 232 -14.03 3.85 -12.17
CA LEU A 232 -14.57 4.61 -11.04
C LEU A 232 -15.93 4.07 -10.56
N THR A 233 -16.69 3.46 -11.45
CA THR A 233 -18.01 2.85 -11.15
C THR A 233 -17.95 1.33 -11.02
N ALA A 234 -16.81 0.70 -11.27
CA ALA A 234 -16.65 -0.74 -11.13
C ALA A 234 -16.85 -1.16 -9.66
N PRO A 235 -17.60 -2.25 -9.40
CA PRO A 235 -17.81 -2.72 -8.04
C PRO A 235 -16.52 -3.31 -7.44
N PRO A 236 -16.34 -3.22 -6.11
CA PRO A 236 -15.27 -3.92 -5.42
C PRO A 236 -15.58 -5.46 -5.35
N PRO A 237 -14.55 -6.32 -5.20
CA PRO A 237 -13.14 -5.96 -5.06
C PRO A 237 -12.54 -5.53 -6.40
N LYS A 238 -11.73 -4.49 -6.37
CA LYS A 238 -11.03 -3.98 -7.55
C LYS A 238 -9.63 -3.46 -7.16
N SER A 239 -8.66 -3.73 -8.00
CA SER A 239 -7.30 -3.24 -7.90
C SER A 239 -6.90 -2.47 -9.16
N LEU A 240 -5.87 -1.66 -9.06
CA LEU A 240 -5.39 -0.78 -10.11
C LEU A 240 -3.89 -0.97 -10.30
N ASP A 241 -3.46 -1.10 -11.55
CA ASP A 241 -2.05 -0.89 -11.88
C ASP A 241 -1.77 0.60 -11.99
N ARG A 242 -0.56 1.00 -11.58
CA ARG A 242 -0.14 2.41 -11.65
C ARG A 242 -0.28 3.01 -13.04
N LEU A 243 -0.11 2.22 -14.10
CA LEU A 243 -0.12 2.66 -15.50
C LEU A 243 -1.52 2.69 -16.13
N ASP A 244 -2.53 2.14 -15.46
CA ASP A 244 -3.89 2.02 -16.03
C ASP A 244 -4.51 3.37 -16.41
N PHE A 245 -4.10 4.46 -15.75
CA PHE A 245 -4.60 5.81 -16.03
C PHE A 245 -3.69 6.65 -16.93
N ASP A 246 -2.49 6.20 -17.29
CA ASP A 246 -1.56 6.97 -18.15
C ASP A 246 -2.19 7.28 -19.50
N ARG A 247 -2.87 6.31 -20.09
CA ARG A 247 -3.59 6.46 -21.33
C ARG A 247 -4.77 7.44 -21.19
N ALA A 248 -5.57 7.26 -20.13
CA ALA A 248 -6.73 8.12 -19.88
C ALA A 248 -6.32 9.59 -19.67
N LEU A 249 -5.22 9.84 -18.95
CA LEU A 249 -4.66 11.19 -18.76
C LEU A 249 -4.25 11.85 -20.09
N LYS A 250 -3.60 11.10 -20.98
CA LYS A 250 -3.23 11.58 -22.32
C LYS A 250 -4.46 11.89 -23.17
N GLU A 251 -5.42 10.97 -23.25
CA GLU A 251 -6.67 11.10 -24.01
C GLU A 251 -7.55 12.22 -23.45
N ALA A 252 -7.48 12.50 -22.15
CA ALA A 252 -8.16 13.61 -21.51
C ALA A 252 -7.55 14.99 -21.82
N GLY A 253 -6.36 15.05 -22.47
CA GLY A 253 -5.68 16.31 -22.80
C GLY A 253 -4.94 16.92 -21.61
N ALA A 254 -4.58 16.14 -20.60
CA ALA A 254 -3.85 16.64 -19.44
C ALA A 254 -2.49 17.27 -19.83
N ALA A 255 -1.84 16.75 -20.88
CA ALA A 255 -0.55 17.23 -21.35
C ALA A 255 -0.57 18.68 -21.93
N GLU A 256 -1.74 19.21 -22.25
CA GLU A 256 -1.92 20.56 -22.78
C GLU A 256 -2.02 21.63 -21.68
N LEU A 257 -2.16 21.21 -20.42
CA LEU A 257 -2.29 22.12 -19.29
C LEU A 257 -0.95 22.75 -18.89
N SER A 258 -1.02 23.91 -18.28
CA SER A 258 0.15 24.50 -17.62
C SER A 258 0.65 23.56 -16.50
N ALA A 259 1.92 23.68 -16.12
CA ALA A 259 2.47 22.90 -15.02
C ALA A 259 1.64 23.00 -13.72
N ALA A 260 1.15 24.19 -13.41
CA ALA A 260 0.36 24.44 -12.20
C ALA A 260 -1.07 23.89 -12.33
N ASP A 261 -1.74 24.15 -13.45
CA ASP A 261 -3.13 23.67 -13.64
C ASP A 261 -3.20 22.16 -13.80
N GLY A 262 -2.21 21.55 -14.46
CA GLY A 262 -2.10 20.09 -14.53
C GLY A 262 -1.93 19.46 -13.15
N ALA A 263 -1.06 20.00 -12.30
CA ALA A 263 -0.89 19.52 -10.93
C ALA A 263 -2.17 19.71 -10.10
N ALA A 264 -2.87 20.85 -10.23
CA ALA A 264 -4.15 21.09 -9.56
C ALA A 264 -5.23 20.12 -10.05
N THR A 265 -5.27 19.83 -11.36
CA THR A 265 -6.22 18.88 -11.97
C THR A 265 -5.97 17.45 -11.46
N LEU A 266 -4.72 17.03 -11.33
CA LEU A 266 -4.37 15.72 -10.79
C LEU A 266 -4.75 15.58 -9.30
N CYS A 267 -4.56 16.62 -8.50
CA CYS A 267 -5.04 16.64 -7.10
C CYS A 267 -6.57 16.55 -7.02
N ALA A 268 -7.28 17.29 -7.87
CA ALA A 268 -8.74 17.22 -7.95
C ALA A 268 -9.21 15.84 -8.41
N PHE A 269 -8.53 15.24 -9.39
CA PHE A 269 -8.86 13.91 -9.88
C PHE A 269 -8.67 12.84 -8.81
N CYS A 270 -7.58 12.89 -8.04
CA CYS A 270 -7.41 12.01 -6.88
C CYS A 270 -8.61 12.12 -5.93
N ALA A 271 -9.04 13.32 -5.58
CA ALA A 271 -10.16 13.53 -4.67
C ALA A 271 -11.49 13.02 -5.23
N VAL A 272 -11.74 13.21 -6.54
CA VAL A 272 -12.94 12.71 -7.21
C VAL A 272 -12.96 11.17 -7.26
N CYS A 273 -11.80 10.53 -7.47
CA CYS A 273 -11.69 9.07 -7.40
C CYS A 273 -12.11 8.56 -6.01
N VAL A 274 -11.68 9.23 -4.95
CA VAL A 274 -12.07 8.89 -3.56
C VAL A 274 -13.55 9.13 -3.33
N ALA A 275 -14.12 10.24 -3.80
CA ALA A 275 -15.54 10.51 -3.71
C ALA A 275 -16.41 9.50 -4.50
N ALA A 276 -15.91 9.02 -5.64
CA ALA A 276 -16.55 7.94 -6.38
C ALA A 276 -16.51 6.61 -5.61
N ALA A 277 -15.37 6.31 -4.96
CA ALA A 277 -15.22 5.15 -4.11
C ALA A 277 -16.15 5.18 -2.89
N ALA A 278 -16.38 6.33 -2.28
CA ALA A 278 -17.30 6.51 -1.15
C ALA A 278 -18.73 6.06 -1.46
N ARG A 279 -19.19 6.20 -2.72
CA ARG A 279 -20.52 5.77 -3.17
C ARG A 279 -20.71 4.25 -3.22
N LEU A 280 -19.60 3.50 -3.11
CA LEU A 280 -19.61 2.04 -3.10
C LEU A 280 -19.70 1.47 -1.68
N PHE A 281 -19.62 2.31 -0.66
CA PHE A 281 -19.73 1.87 0.74
C PHE A 281 -21.18 1.55 1.08
N PRO A 282 -21.43 0.59 1.98
CA PRO A 282 -22.76 0.30 2.49
C PRO A 282 -23.42 1.51 3.16
N GLU A 283 -22.63 2.34 3.85
CA GLU A 283 -23.04 3.58 4.48
C GLU A 283 -21.87 4.57 4.55
N PRO A 284 -22.14 5.89 4.61
CA PRO A 284 -21.09 6.91 4.71
C PRO A 284 -20.26 6.73 6.00
N PRO A 285 -18.92 6.96 5.95
CA PRO A 285 -18.10 6.92 7.15
C PRO A 285 -18.35 8.19 8.00
N LEU A 286 -18.16 8.10 9.30
CA LEU A 286 -18.23 9.28 10.18
C LEU A 286 -17.06 10.25 9.95
N GLN A 287 -15.94 9.75 9.42
CA GLN A 287 -14.75 10.51 9.08
C GLN A 287 -13.82 9.71 8.17
N TRP A 288 -12.91 10.42 7.52
CA TRP A 288 -11.82 9.88 6.74
C TRP A 288 -10.49 10.12 7.46
N LEU A 289 -9.72 9.07 7.68
CA LEU A 289 -8.34 9.13 8.17
C LEU A 289 -7.39 8.85 7.01
N VAL A 290 -6.56 9.83 6.67
CA VAL A 290 -5.67 9.76 5.50
C VAL A 290 -4.27 9.38 5.92
N ALA A 291 -3.75 8.31 5.35
CA ALA A 291 -2.40 7.79 5.47
C ALA A 291 -1.62 7.97 4.15
N GLY A 292 -0.40 7.45 4.11
CA GLY A 292 0.47 7.52 2.94
C GLY A 292 1.06 8.91 2.69
N GLY A 293 1.92 9.03 1.69
CA GLY A 293 2.64 10.27 1.38
C GLY A 293 1.72 11.45 1.05
N GLY A 294 0.58 11.18 0.40
CA GLY A 294 -0.38 12.20 -0.04
C GLY A 294 -1.00 13.01 1.09
N ARG A 295 -1.08 12.47 2.32
CA ARG A 295 -1.55 13.21 3.50
C ARG A 295 -0.72 14.45 3.84
N ARG A 296 0.54 14.47 3.35
CA ARG A 296 1.49 15.59 3.53
C ARG A 296 1.37 16.66 2.44
N ASN A 297 0.54 16.42 1.42
CA ASN A 297 0.30 17.36 0.34
C ASN A 297 -0.97 18.18 0.64
N PRO A 298 -0.84 19.47 1.00
CA PRO A 298 -1.99 20.32 1.33
C PRO A 298 -2.98 20.50 0.18
N ALA A 299 -2.52 20.43 -1.08
CA ALA A 299 -3.39 20.54 -2.24
C ALA A 299 -4.32 19.30 -2.34
N ILE A 300 -3.78 18.10 -2.15
CA ILE A 300 -4.57 16.86 -2.13
C ILE A 300 -5.56 16.89 -0.95
N MET A 301 -5.08 17.22 0.26
CA MET A 301 -5.95 17.28 1.45
C MET A 301 -7.08 18.30 1.31
N LYS A 302 -6.80 19.47 0.70
CA LYS A 302 -7.82 20.47 0.38
C LYS A 302 -8.82 19.96 -0.64
N ALA A 303 -8.35 19.29 -1.70
CA ALA A 303 -9.22 18.72 -2.73
C ALA A 303 -10.14 17.65 -2.15
N LEU A 304 -9.61 16.76 -1.30
CA LEU A 304 -10.40 15.75 -0.59
C LEU A 304 -11.47 16.37 0.31
N ALA A 305 -11.10 17.38 1.12
CA ALA A 305 -12.04 18.09 1.98
C ALA A 305 -13.13 18.86 1.19
N GLY A 306 -12.88 19.19 -0.07
CA GLY A 306 -13.87 19.79 -0.96
C GLY A 306 -14.76 18.80 -1.71
N ALA A 307 -14.33 17.54 -1.82
CA ALA A 307 -15.04 16.50 -2.58
C ALA A 307 -15.83 15.53 -1.69
N LEU A 308 -15.53 15.48 -0.40
CA LEU A 308 -16.16 14.61 0.60
C LEU A 308 -16.98 15.44 1.57
N GLU A 309 -18.11 14.92 2.00
CA GLU A 309 -19.02 15.59 2.95
C GLU A 309 -18.51 15.44 4.40
N GLU A 310 -17.89 14.30 4.70
CA GLU A 310 -17.42 13.98 6.04
C GLU A 310 -16.02 14.55 6.30
N PRO A 311 -15.65 14.73 7.58
CA PRO A 311 -14.34 15.26 7.96
C PRO A 311 -13.17 14.42 7.41
N VAL A 312 -12.24 15.08 6.73
CA VAL A 312 -10.99 14.47 6.21
C VAL A 312 -9.82 14.93 7.07
N ARG A 313 -9.12 13.98 7.69
CA ARG A 313 -8.04 14.27 8.63
C ARG A 313 -6.85 13.33 8.41
N PRO A 314 -5.61 13.77 8.65
CA PRO A 314 -4.47 12.86 8.64
C PRO A 314 -4.56 11.87 9.82
N VAL A 315 -4.01 10.67 9.65
CA VAL A 315 -4.07 9.58 10.66
C VAL A 315 -3.43 9.96 11.98
N GLU A 316 -2.57 10.98 12.02
CA GLU A 316 -1.91 11.50 13.20
C GLU A 316 -2.91 12.06 14.25
N VAL A 317 -4.10 12.48 13.83
CA VAL A 317 -5.15 12.91 14.79
C VAL A 317 -5.69 11.76 15.65
N ALA A 318 -5.54 10.52 15.16
CA ALA A 318 -5.85 9.31 15.90
C ALA A 318 -4.64 8.77 16.70
N GLY A 319 -3.52 9.51 16.71
CA GLY A 319 -2.28 9.11 17.36
C GLY A 319 -1.50 8.05 16.57
N TRP A 320 -1.82 7.85 15.30
CA TRP A 320 -1.11 6.87 14.45
C TRP A 320 0.05 7.53 13.69
N ASP A 321 1.11 6.77 13.45
CA ASP A 321 2.21 7.19 12.60
C ASP A 321 1.95 6.71 11.17
N GLY A 322 1.54 7.64 10.29
CA GLY A 322 1.18 7.31 8.91
C GLY A 322 2.31 6.75 8.05
N ASP A 323 3.56 6.84 8.49
CA ASP A 323 4.72 6.24 7.80
C ASP A 323 5.03 4.83 8.31
N ALA A 324 4.46 4.42 9.45
CA ALA A 324 4.71 3.12 10.07
C ALA A 324 3.62 2.08 9.76
N LEU A 325 2.43 2.51 9.31
CA LEU A 325 1.23 1.67 9.25
C LEU A 325 1.45 0.38 8.44
N GLU A 326 2.11 0.45 7.28
CA GLU A 326 2.33 -0.74 6.47
C GLU A 326 3.30 -1.71 7.15
N ALA A 327 4.42 -1.23 7.69
CA ALA A 327 5.34 -2.09 8.41
C ALA A 327 4.68 -2.69 9.67
N GLN A 328 3.93 -1.91 10.44
CA GLN A 328 3.16 -2.40 11.59
C GLN A 328 2.14 -3.47 11.18
N ALA A 329 1.49 -3.28 10.02
CA ALA A 329 0.55 -4.25 9.50
C ALA A 329 1.22 -5.62 9.26
N PHE A 330 2.44 -5.66 8.70
CA PHE A 330 3.16 -6.91 8.51
C PHE A 330 3.58 -7.57 9.84
N GLY A 331 3.80 -6.78 10.89
CA GLY A 331 3.96 -7.32 12.25
C GLY A 331 2.70 -8.04 12.76
N LEU A 332 1.53 -7.45 12.60
CA LEU A 332 0.24 -8.08 12.96
C LEU A 332 -0.05 -9.30 12.07
N LEU A 333 0.17 -9.18 10.76
CA LEU A 333 -0.03 -10.29 9.82
C LEU A 333 0.86 -11.49 10.18
N ALA A 334 2.11 -11.26 10.58
CA ALA A 334 2.99 -12.32 11.05
C ALA A 334 2.41 -13.06 12.26
N ALA A 335 1.89 -12.33 13.26
CA ALA A 335 1.22 -12.92 14.40
C ALA A 335 -0.03 -13.73 14.00
N ARG A 336 -0.80 -13.26 13.00
CA ARG A 336 -1.95 -13.99 12.44
C ARG A 336 -1.52 -15.28 11.76
N VAL A 337 -0.45 -15.23 10.95
CA VAL A 337 0.12 -16.44 10.32
C VAL A 337 0.55 -17.45 11.37
N ALA A 338 1.28 -17.01 12.40
CA ALA A 338 1.74 -17.88 13.49
C ALA A 338 0.56 -18.54 14.25
N ARG A 339 -0.56 -17.86 14.36
CA ARG A 339 -1.78 -18.33 15.03
C ARG A 339 -2.80 -18.99 14.09
N LYS A 340 -2.47 -19.13 12.80
CA LYS A 340 -3.37 -19.67 11.78
C LYS A 340 -4.70 -18.90 11.68
N LEU A 341 -4.66 -17.60 11.94
CA LEU A 341 -5.80 -16.71 11.77
C LEU A 341 -5.89 -16.23 10.30
N PRO A 342 -7.09 -15.96 9.78
CA PRO A 342 -7.25 -15.43 8.43
C PRO A 342 -6.52 -14.08 8.25
N ILE A 343 -5.83 -13.91 7.12
CA ILE A 343 -5.14 -12.66 6.75
C ILE A 343 -5.83 -11.93 5.61
N THR A 344 -6.70 -12.60 4.83
CA THR A 344 -7.50 -12.01 3.76
C THR A 344 -8.96 -12.37 3.88
N PHE A 345 -9.85 -11.57 3.29
CA PHE A 345 -11.29 -11.66 3.48
C PHE A 345 -12.03 -11.32 2.16
N PRO A 346 -13.27 -11.85 1.97
CA PRO A 346 -14.07 -11.54 0.78
C PRO A 346 -14.23 -10.05 0.50
N GLY A 347 -14.49 -9.24 1.53
CA GLY A 347 -14.68 -7.79 1.39
C GLY A 347 -13.39 -6.99 1.13
N THR A 348 -12.21 -7.61 1.19
CA THR A 348 -10.93 -6.92 0.98
C THR A 348 -10.22 -7.33 -0.30
N THR A 349 -9.91 -8.61 -0.45
CA THR A 349 -9.21 -9.13 -1.63
C THR A 349 -10.12 -9.86 -2.60
N GLY A 350 -11.41 -10.02 -2.28
CA GLY A 350 -12.31 -10.87 -3.06
C GLY A 350 -12.05 -12.36 -2.85
N ALA A 351 -11.34 -12.74 -1.81
CA ALA A 351 -11.16 -14.14 -1.44
C ALA A 351 -12.52 -14.84 -1.27
N PRO A 352 -12.66 -16.13 -1.66
CA PRO A 352 -13.96 -16.82 -1.60
C PRO A 352 -14.49 -17.01 -0.17
N ARG A 353 -13.62 -16.92 0.83
CA ARG A 353 -13.89 -16.96 2.27
C ARG A 353 -12.72 -16.32 3.02
N PRO A 354 -12.80 -16.09 4.34
CA PRO A 354 -11.60 -15.74 5.11
C PRO A 354 -10.52 -16.80 4.94
N LEU A 355 -9.32 -16.37 4.48
CA LEU A 355 -8.20 -17.26 4.18
C LEU A 355 -7.04 -17.04 5.14
N THR A 356 -6.50 -18.13 5.64
CA THR A 356 -5.14 -18.15 6.18
C THR A 356 -4.15 -18.14 5.04
N GLY A 357 -2.97 -17.60 5.28
CA GLY A 357 -1.89 -17.56 4.28
C GLY A 357 -0.56 -17.40 4.97
N GLY A 358 0.47 -17.17 4.17
CA GLY A 358 1.82 -17.02 4.68
C GLY A 358 2.49 -18.35 5.01
N ALA A 359 3.81 -18.28 5.14
CA ALA A 359 4.67 -19.39 5.55
C ALA A 359 5.55 -18.93 6.71
N ILE A 360 6.12 -19.88 7.46
CA ILE A 360 7.01 -19.59 8.59
C ILE A 360 8.31 -20.36 8.40
N VAL A 361 9.42 -19.69 8.70
CA VAL A 361 10.75 -20.28 8.84
C VAL A 361 11.35 -19.93 10.19
N GLY A 362 12.03 -20.85 10.82
CA GLY A 362 12.50 -20.78 12.21
C GLY A 362 11.59 -21.54 13.17
N SER A 363 11.91 -21.52 14.46
CA SER A 363 11.12 -22.15 15.51
C SER A 363 10.41 -21.07 16.31
N LEU A 364 9.09 -21.13 16.37
CA LEU A 364 8.33 -20.42 17.41
C LEU A 364 8.59 -21.15 18.73
N LEU A 365 9.21 -20.46 19.68
CA LEU A 365 9.43 -20.99 21.05
C LEU A 365 8.12 -21.08 21.83
#